data_5a50d3920b3391b8c7e565536f1e6892
#
_entry.id   5a50d3920b3391b8c7e565536f1e6892
#
_cell.length_a   1.000
_cell.length_b   1.000
_cell.length_c   1.000
_cell.angle_alpha   90.00
_cell.angle_beta   90.00
_cell.angle_gamma   90.00
#
_symmetry.space_group_name_H-M   'P 1'
#
loop_
_entity.id
_entity.type
_entity.pdbx_description
1 polymer ?
#
loop_
_entity_poly.entity_id
_entity_poly.type
_entity_poly.pdbx_seq_one_letter_code
_entity_poly.pdbx_strand_id
1 'polypeptide(L)'
;MKQELNKLKNIIDISRIHFYKPIQVAEILYMYRSGKLSSLTDREKIRKESKKWRDKITVGFINSKCSSSAKFQDDLFSNTAIPYDVLDVLAEFNNQHNGILEAYVYDRFIKKHDQLKNALQVSRNGEFDVETFVDSFTEESGLKRSTDKIYEIIIYALFESLVSTLKVEHKVSLTNTNKDLIKEFGSFVDLVLGLNESNDYQSIDSAHFFRAGITNAADRGIDLYANSGHVVQVKHVDLDSKVLSSIGNSVSSNKIIIICKTYQKDTIHNVVSQLGFGTRIQSIITFEKVYDWYRVAFTGRYSESLSPMILTVIQEQILLEFPILDNDDFNSFYNERGYGNLNLDSLDL
;
A
#
# COMPACT_ATOMS: atom_id res chain seq x y z
N MET A 1 4.83 -28.89 -18.14
CA MET A 1 4.85 -27.55 -18.79
C MET A 1 3.60 -26.71 -18.43
N LYS A 2 2.37 -27.13 -18.72
CA LYS A 2 1.17 -26.32 -18.42
C LYS A 2 1.01 -25.99 -16.93
N GLN A 3 1.37 -26.90 -16.03
CA GLN A 3 1.30 -26.68 -14.58
C GLN A 3 2.36 -25.66 -14.11
N GLU A 4 3.56 -25.71 -14.68
CA GLU A 4 4.67 -24.80 -14.36
C GLU A 4 4.38 -23.38 -14.88
N LEU A 5 3.84 -23.28 -16.09
CA LEU A 5 3.37 -22.01 -16.65
C LEU A 5 2.25 -21.40 -15.82
N ASN A 6 1.30 -22.20 -15.33
CA ASN A 6 0.26 -21.72 -14.42
C ASN A 6 0.82 -21.18 -13.10
N LYS A 7 1.90 -21.78 -12.58
CA LYS A 7 2.56 -21.21 -11.38
C LYS A 7 3.20 -19.86 -11.68
N LEU A 8 3.84 -19.69 -12.83
CA LEU A 8 4.38 -18.39 -13.25
C LEU A 8 3.26 -17.35 -13.40
N LYS A 9 2.18 -17.71 -14.12
CA LYS A 9 1.02 -16.85 -14.26
C LYS A 9 0.45 -16.43 -12.89
N ASN A 10 0.28 -17.38 -11.97
CA ASN A 10 -0.24 -17.11 -10.66
C ASN A 10 0.59 -16.09 -9.87
N ILE A 11 1.94 -16.21 -9.88
CA ILE A 11 2.78 -15.20 -9.19
C ILE A 11 2.73 -13.84 -9.86
N ILE A 12 2.49 -13.78 -11.17
CA ILE A 12 2.28 -12.53 -11.91
C ILE A 12 0.95 -11.88 -11.47
N ASP A 13 -0.13 -12.64 -11.51
CA ASP A 13 -1.49 -12.15 -11.20
C ASP A 13 -1.62 -11.67 -9.75
N ILE A 14 -0.99 -12.39 -8.81
CA ILE A 14 -1.02 -12.00 -7.39
C ILE A 14 0.02 -10.93 -7.01
N SER A 15 0.88 -10.49 -7.92
CA SER A 15 1.93 -9.51 -7.61
C SER A 15 1.36 -8.11 -7.46
N ARG A 16 1.90 -7.35 -6.51
CA ARG A 16 1.67 -5.90 -6.41
C ARG A 16 2.35 -5.18 -7.57
N ILE A 17 2.14 -3.88 -7.67
CA ILE A 17 2.68 -3.02 -8.74
C ILE A 17 4.21 -3.13 -8.90
N HIS A 18 4.95 -3.37 -7.82
CA HIS A 18 6.41 -3.49 -7.84
C HIS A 18 6.94 -4.75 -8.54
N PHE A 19 6.13 -5.77 -8.73
CA PHE A 19 6.43 -6.98 -9.50
C PHE A 19 7.69 -7.76 -9.07
N TYR A 20 8.11 -7.65 -7.83
CA TYR A 20 9.38 -8.22 -7.34
C TYR A 20 9.59 -9.70 -7.65
N LYS A 21 8.61 -10.57 -7.33
CA LYS A 21 8.77 -12.02 -7.57
C LYS A 21 8.82 -12.37 -9.06
N PRO A 22 7.91 -11.88 -9.92
CA PRO A 22 8.00 -12.14 -11.35
C PRO A 22 9.31 -11.65 -11.97
N ILE A 23 9.76 -10.43 -11.65
CA ILE A 23 11.04 -9.91 -12.16
C ILE A 23 12.21 -10.77 -11.67
N GLN A 24 12.19 -11.26 -10.43
CA GLN A 24 13.22 -12.16 -9.94
C GLN A 24 13.29 -13.44 -10.73
N VAL A 25 12.16 -14.04 -11.12
CA VAL A 25 12.12 -15.19 -12.04
C VAL A 25 12.68 -14.81 -13.39
N ALA A 26 12.19 -13.73 -14.01
CA ALA A 26 12.65 -13.30 -15.33
C ALA A 26 14.18 -13.09 -15.37
N GLU A 27 14.76 -12.50 -14.33
CA GLU A 27 16.21 -12.29 -14.25
C GLU A 27 16.99 -13.60 -14.07
N ILE A 28 16.48 -14.60 -13.34
CA ILE A 28 17.11 -15.92 -13.27
C ILE A 28 17.10 -16.57 -14.67
N LEU A 29 15.97 -16.55 -15.36
CA LEU A 29 15.81 -17.11 -16.69
C LEU A 29 16.76 -16.43 -17.69
N TYR A 30 16.86 -15.10 -17.66
CA TYR A 30 17.77 -14.33 -18.48
C TYR A 30 19.24 -14.65 -18.21
N MET A 31 19.65 -14.72 -16.94
CA MET A 31 21.03 -15.05 -16.58
C MET A 31 21.43 -16.45 -17.03
N TYR A 32 20.50 -17.40 -16.96
CA TYR A 32 20.71 -18.75 -17.46
C TYR A 32 20.80 -18.79 -19.01
N ARG A 33 19.83 -18.22 -19.70
CA ARG A 33 19.80 -18.19 -21.18
C ARG A 33 20.98 -17.44 -21.78
N SER A 34 21.40 -16.33 -21.15
CA SER A 34 22.56 -15.54 -21.63
C SER A 34 23.92 -16.15 -21.30
N GLY A 35 23.98 -17.30 -20.66
CA GLY A 35 25.23 -17.99 -20.29
C GLY A 35 25.97 -17.33 -19.08
N LYS A 36 25.39 -16.30 -18.49
CA LYS A 36 25.97 -15.64 -17.28
C LYS A 36 25.80 -16.47 -16.02
N LEU A 37 24.87 -17.40 -16.02
CA LEU A 37 24.66 -18.42 -15.01
C LEU A 37 24.83 -19.80 -15.69
N SER A 38 25.93 -20.49 -15.37
CA SER A 38 26.28 -21.76 -16.01
C SER A 38 25.41 -22.95 -15.59
N SER A 39 24.76 -22.86 -14.43
CA SER A 39 23.93 -23.93 -13.88
C SER A 39 22.94 -23.41 -12.87
N LEU A 40 21.79 -24.10 -12.80
CA LEU A 40 20.76 -23.87 -11.77
C LEU A 40 20.94 -24.76 -10.51
N THR A 41 22.00 -25.55 -10.43
CA THR A 41 22.22 -26.52 -9.33
C THR A 41 22.65 -25.85 -8.02
N ASP A 42 23.38 -24.71 -8.09
CA ASP A 42 23.79 -23.95 -6.91
C ASP A 42 22.63 -23.08 -6.38
N ARG A 43 21.73 -23.74 -5.64
CA ARG A 43 20.47 -23.12 -5.15
C ARG A 43 20.70 -21.96 -4.19
N GLU A 44 21.74 -22.02 -3.35
CA GLU A 44 22.05 -20.92 -2.43
C GLU A 44 22.55 -19.67 -3.16
N LYS A 45 23.44 -19.86 -4.12
CA LYS A 45 23.92 -18.75 -4.95
C LYS A 45 22.77 -18.09 -5.71
N ILE A 46 21.90 -18.88 -6.36
CA ILE A 46 20.74 -18.37 -7.08
C ILE A 46 19.83 -17.56 -6.13
N ARG A 47 19.53 -18.09 -4.96
CA ARG A 47 18.68 -17.43 -3.96
C ARG A 47 19.24 -16.06 -3.52
N LYS A 48 20.57 -15.94 -3.40
CA LYS A 48 21.23 -14.70 -3.00
C LYS A 48 21.37 -13.72 -4.17
N GLU A 49 21.88 -14.18 -5.30
CA GLU A 49 22.21 -13.30 -6.44
C GLU A 49 20.95 -12.83 -7.18
N SER A 50 19.92 -13.67 -7.29
CA SER A 50 18.69 -13.30 -7.99
C SER A 50 17.97 -12.11 -7.36
N LYS A 51 18.11 -11.91 -6.05
CA LYS A 51 17.60 -10.71 -5.36
C LYS A 51 18.32 -9.45 -5.84
N LYS A 52 19.64 -9.52 -6.05
CA LYS A 52 20.42 -8.39 -6.56
C LYS A 52 20.06 -8.07 -8.01
N TRP A 53 19.86 -9.09 -8.85
CA TRP A 53 19.46 -8.90 -10.24
C TRP A 53 18.08 -8.25 -10.32
N ARG A 54 17.12 -8.76 -9.56
CA ARG A 54 15.79 -8.15 -9.41
C ARG A 54 15.89 -6.69 -8.98
N ASP A 55 16.62 -6.43 -7.89
CA ASP A 55 16.73 -5.07 -7.31
C ASP A 55 17.39 -4.10 -8.28
N LYS A 56 18.33 -4.56 -9.14
CA LYS A 56 18.93 -3.74 -10.20
C LYS A 56 17.86 -3.27 -11.19
N ILE A 57 16.93 -4.13 -11.57
CA ILE A 57 15.83 -3.79 -12.49
C ILE A 57 14.83 -2.86 -11.81
N THR A 58 14.36 -3.23 -10.63
CA THR A 58 13.30 -2.45 -9.96
C THR A 58 13.81 -1.08 -9.47
N VAL A 59 15.05 -0.97 -9.04
CA VAL A 59 15.65 0.35 -8.73
C VAL A 59 15.86 1.16 -10.00
N GLY A 60 16.33 0.55 -11.09
CA GLY A 60 16.59 1.26 -12.33
C GLY A 60 15.33 1.84 -12.98
N PHE A 61 14.20 1.14 -12.95
CA PHE A 61 13.00 1.54 -13.68
C PHE A 61 11.88 2.13 -12.81
N ILE A 62 11.79 1.75 -11.55
CA ILE A 62 10.72 2.21 -10.66
C ILE A 62 11.25 2.75 -9.33
N ASN A 63 12.55 3.00 -9.23
CA ASN A 63 13.22 3.52 -8.03
C ASN A 63 12.78 2.82 -6.73
N SER A 64 12.56 1.51 -6.80
CA SER A 64 12.02 0.76 -5.67
C SER A 64 12.79 -0.54 -5.42
N LYS A 65 13.03 -0.81 -4.14
CA LYS A 65 13.76 -1.99 -3.66
C LYS A 65 12.90 -2.79 -2.70
N CYS A 66 12.94 -4.10 -2.82
CA CYS A 66 12.25 -4.96 -1.87
C CYS A 66 12.82 -4.82 -0.46
N SER A 67 11.97 -4.51 0.52
CA SER A 67 12.40 -4.34 1.91
C SER A 67 12.86 -5.66 2.54
N SER A 68 13.87 -5.60 3.42
CA SER A 68 14.37 -6.77 4.14
C SER A 68 13.38 -7.36 5.15
N SER A 69 12.38 -6.58 5.58
CA SER A 69 11.30 -7.04 6.47
C SER A 69 10.31 -8.00 5.78
N ALA A 70 10.32 -8.05 4.46
CA ALA A 70 9.59 -9.05 3.66
C ALA A 70 10.19 -10.47 3.76
N LYS A 71 11.00 -10.75 4.77
CA LYS A 71 11.76 -12.00 4.92
C LYS A 71 10.91 -13.27 4.86
N PHE A 72 9.65 -13.20 5.27
CA PHE A 72 8.71 -14.32 5.23
C PHE A 72 7.74 -14.29 4.04
N GLN A 73 7.54 -13.12 3.42
CA GLN A 73 6.64 -12.98 2.25
C GLN A 73 7.37 -13.16 0.92
N ASP A 74 8.70 -13.15 0.92
CA ASP A 74 9.52 -12.98 -0.27
C ASP A 74 10.32 -14.22 -0.68
N ASP A 75 10.00 -15.40 -0.14
CA ASP A 75 10.63 -16.62 -0.62
C ASP A 75 10.01 -17.04 -1.95
N LEU A 76 10.71 -16.65 -3.03
CA LEU A 76 10.35 -17.05 -4.39
C LEU A 76 10.31 -18.58 -4.53
N PHE A 77 11.17 -19.30 -3.82
CA PHE A 77 11.38 -20.74 -3.99
C PHE A 77 10.50 -21.61 -3.08
N SER A 78 9.48 -21.01 -2.45
CA SER A 78 8.50 -21.76 -1.67
C SER A 78 7.59 -22.62 -2.56
N ASN A 79 7.00 -23.66 -1.99
CA ASN A 79 6.05 -24.54 -2.71
C ASN A 79 4.82 -23.79 -3.26
N THR A 80 4.49 -22.66 -2.67
CA THR A 80 3.36 -21.81 -3.08
C THR A 80 3.71 -20.79 -4.16
N ALA A 81 4.99 -20.67 -4.53
CA ALA A 81 5.46 -19.77 -5.58
C ALA A 81 6.15 -20.58 -6.71
N ILE A 82 7.47 -20.48 -6.89
CA ILE A 82 8.25 -21.18 -7.93
C ILE A 82 9.29 -22.08 -7.24
N PRO A 83 8.95 -23.32 -6.88
CA PRO A 83 9.93 -24.29 -6.40
C PRO A 83 11.04 -24.52 -7.43
N TYR A 84 12.18 -25.01 -6.98
CA TYR A 84 13.35 -25.17 -7.86
C TYR A 84 13.13 -26.14 -9.02
N ASP A 85 12.37 -27.22 -8.84
CA ASP A 85 11.97 -28.15 -9.89
C ASP A 85 11.14 -27.45 -10.99
N VAL A 86 10.23 -26.59 -10.60
CA VAL A 86 9.45 -25.77 -11.52
C VAL A 86 10.35 -24.76 -12.25
N LEU A 87 11.27 -24.12 -11.51
CA LEU A 87 12.22 -23.18 -12.11
C LEU A 87 13.10 -23.85 -13.18
N ASP A 88 13.57 -25.06 -12.93
CA ASP A 88 14.38 -25.82 -13.90
C ASP A 88 13.63 -26.06 -15.21
N VAL A 89 12.35 -26.47 -15.12
CA VAL A 89 11.49 -26.69 -16.29
C VAL A 89 11.21 -25.38 -17.04
N LEU A 90 10.92 -24.30 -16.30
CA LEU A 90 10.70 -22.98 -16.91
C LEU A 90 11.96 -22.46 -17.59
N ALA A 91 13.15 -22.69 -17.02
CA ALA A 91 14.40 -22.20 -17.56
C ALA A 91 14.76 -22.94 -18.87
N GLU A 92 14.57 -24.26 -18.92
CA GLU A 92 14.81 -25.05 -20.14
C GLU A 92 13.84 -24.61 -21.25
N PHE A 93 12.56 -24.49 -20.95
CA PHE A 93 11.56 -24.00 -21.91
C PHE A 93 11.90 -22.60 -22.42
N ASN A 94 12.24 -21.68 -21.51
CA ASN A 94 12.58 -20.32 -21.85
C ASN A 94 13.82 -20.22 -22.75
N ASN A 95 14.82 -21.07 -22.49
CA ASN A 95 16.02 -21.16 -23.32
C ASN A 95 15.72 -21.65 -24.75
N GLN A 96 14.90 -22.69 -24.90
CA GLN A 96 14.46 -23.22 -26.17
C GLN A 96 13.60 -22.24 -26.98
N HIS A 97 12.91 -21.29 -26.31
CA HIS A 97 12.02 -20.33 -26.95
C HIS A 97 12.55 -18.88 -26.84
N ASN A 98 13.89 -18.70 -26.88
CA ASN A 98 14.56 -17.41 -26.97
C ASN A 98 14.17 -16.36 -25.93
N GLY A 99 13.76 -16.79 -24.73
CA GLY A 99 13.42 -15.85 -23.65
C GLY A 99 11.95 -15.43 -23.60
N ILE A 100 11.05 -16.23 -24.17
CA ILE A 100 9.62 -15.91 -24.24
C ILE A 100 8.96 -15.70 -22.86
N LEU A 101 9.40 -16.44 -21.83
CA LEU A 101 8.88 -16.29 -20.47
C LEU A 101 9.39 -14.99 -19.82
N GLU A 102 10.62 -14.58 -20.08
CA GLU A 102 11.16 -13.29 -19.68
C GLU A 102 10.33 -12.16 -20.29
N ALA A 103 10.13 -12.23 -21.62
CA ALA A 103 9.33 -11.26 -22.36
C ALA A 103 7.90 -11.17 -21.82
N TYR A 104 7.27 -12.30 -21.53
CA TYR A 104 5.92 -12.35 -20.95
C TYR A 104 5.85 -11.65 -19.59
N VAL A 105 6.80 -11.91 -18.69
CA VAL A 105 6.84 -11.22 -17.38
C VAL A 105 6.95 -9.72 -17.55
N TYR A 106 7.83 -9.25 -18.43
CA TYR A 106 8.05 -7.82 -18.65
C TYR A 106 6.89 -7.15 -19.40
N ASP A 107 6.24 -7.82 -20.32
CA ASP A 107 4.99 -7.35 -20.95
C ASP A 107 3.89 -7.14 -19.90
N ARG A 108 3.72 -8.08 -18.97
CA ARG A 108 2.76 -7.93 -17.87
C ARG A 108 3.11 -6.82 -16.90
N PHE A 109 4.41 -6.59 -16.68
CA PHE A 109 4.89 -5.48 -15.88
C PHE A 109 4.54 -4.12 -16.50
N ILE A 110 4.80 -3.93 -17.80
CA ILE A 110 4.43 -2.71 -18.53
C ILE A 110 2.92 -2.50 -18.47
N LYS A 111 2.12 -3.50 -18.86
CA LYS A 111 0.66 -3.40 -18.86
C LYS A 111 0.08 -2.98 -17.52
N LYS A 112 0.66 -3.50 -16.44
CA LYS A 112 0.23 -3.12 -15.09
C LYS A 112 0.54 -1.66 -14.76
N HIS A 113 1.68 -1.16 -15.18
CA HIS A 113 2.04 0.25 -15.02
C HIS A 113 1.24 1.17 -15.93
N ASP A 114 0.88 0.75 -17.13
CA ASP A 114 -0.02 1.51 -18.01
C ASP A 114 -1.44 1.59 -17.42
N GLN A 115 -1.96 0.49 -16.86
CA GLN A 115 -3.22 0.50 -16.11
C GLN A 115 -3.16 1.49 -14.93
N LEU A 116 -2.06 1.50 -14.17
CA LEU A 116 -1.86 2.47 -13.11
C LEU A 116 -1.86 3.92 -13.64
N LYS A 117 -1.11 4.20 -14.70
CA LYS A 117 -1.08 5.54 -15.31
C LYS A 117 -2.47 5.97 -15.76
N ASN A 118 -3.23 5.09 -16.39
CA ASN A 118 -4.60 5.38 -16.83
C ASN A 118 -5.53 5.68 -15.64
N ALA A 119 -5.48 4.86 -14.58
CA ALA A 119 -6.25 5.09 -13.36
C ALA A 119 -5.90 6.44 -12.70
N LEU A 120 -4.61 6.83 -12.73
CA LEU A 120 -4.17 8.12 -12.19
C LEU A 120 -4.61 9.33 -13.04
N GLN A 121 -4.86 9.15 -14.33
CA GLN A 121 -5.35 10.24 -15.20
C GLN A 121 -6.78 10.67 -14.83
N VAL A 122 -7.59 9.77 -14.29
CA VAL A 122 -8.95 10.07 -13.80
C VAL A 122 -8.91 11.17 -12.72
N SER A 123 -7.86 11.20 -11.91
CA SER A 123 -7.67 12.23 -10.87
C SER A 123 -7.24 13.61 -11.41
N ARG A 124 -6.89 13.73 -12.69
CA ARG A 124 -6.36 14.96 -13.31
C ARG A 124 -7.35 15.72 -14.18
N ASN A 125 -8.42 15.09 -14.60
CA ASN A 125 -9.35 15.65 -15.60
C ASN A 125 -10.55 16.37 -14.95
N GLY A 126 -10.33 17.46 -14.21
CA GLY A 126 -11.31 18.49 -13.87
C GLY A 126 -12.61 18.09 -13.13
N GLU A 127 -13.16 16.93 -13.37
CA GLU A 127 -14.32 16.37 -12.69
C GLU A 127 -13.90 15.09 -11.93
N PHE A 128 -13.25 15.27 -10.78
CA PHE A 128 -12.88 14.14 -9.95
C PHE A 128 -14.10 13.56 -9.26
N ASP A 129 -14.40 12.31 -9.56
CA ASP A 129 -15.36 11.49 -8.84
C ASP A 129 -14.65 10.36 -8.09
N VAL A 130 -14.81 10.32 -6.78
CA VAL A 130 -14.08 9.40 -5.92
C VAL A 130 -14.48 7.94 -6.13
N GLU A 131 -15.75 7.67 -6.46
CA GLU A 131 -16.24 6.32 -6.71
C GLU A 131 -15.64 5.79 -8.01
N THR A 132 -15.74 6.56 -9.10
CA THR A 132 -15.08 6.21 -10.38
C THR A 132 -13.57 6.01 -10.22
N PHE A 133 -12.92 6.85 -9.40
CA PHE A 133 -11.49 6.72 -9.14
C PHE A 133 -11.17 5.40 -8.42
N VAL A 134 -11.91 5.03 -7.38
CA VAL A 134 -11.74 3.76 -6.66
C VAL A 134 -12.04 2.57 -7.59
N ASP A 135 -13.12 2.65 -8.37
CA ASP A 135 -13.53 1.58 -9.29
C ASP A 135 -12.46 1.29 -10.35
N SER A 136 -11.74 2.31 -10.82
CA SER A 136 -10.61 2.13 -11.73
C SER A 136 -9.51 1.21 -11.18
N PHE A 137 -9.41 1.06 -9.85
CA PHE A 137 -8.49 0.13 -9.20
C PHE A 137 -9.13 -1.21 -8.85
N THR A 138 -10.43 -1.24 -8.57
CA THR A 138 -11.12 -2.47 -8.17
C THR A 138 -11.48 -3.35 -9.37
N GLU A 139 -11.80 -2.76 -10.51
CA GLU A 139 -12.19 -3.45 -11.74
C GLU A 139 -10.98 -3.97 -12.51
N GLU A 140 -9.86 -3.24 -12.49
CA GLU A 140 -8.64 -3.63 -13.16
C GLU A 140 -7.91 -4.78 -12.43
N SER A 141 -7.88 -5.95 -13.04
CA SER A 141 -7.27 -7.15 -12.44
C SER A 141 -5.83 -6.95 -11.97
N GLY A 142 -5.06 -6.14 -12.73
CA GLY A 142 -3.67 -5.77 -12.40
C GLY A 142 -3.53 -4.88 -11.18
N LEU A 143 -4.54 -4.09 -10.82
CA LEU A 143 -4.51 -3.10 -9.74
C LEU A 143 -5.27 -3.55 -8.48
N LYS A 144 -6.06 -4.60 -8.55
CA LYS A 144 -6.94 -5.07 -7.47
C LYS A 144 -6.23 -5.22 -6.10
N ARG A 145 -4.95 -5.58 -6.08
CA ARG A 145 -4.16 -5.68 -4.83
C ARG A 145 -3.69 -4.33 -4.28
N SER A 146 -3.89 -3.27 -5.03
CA SER A 146 -3.61 -1.90 -4.62
C SER A 146 -4.84 -1.20 -4.03
N THR A 147 -6.01 -1.81 -4.13
CA THR A 147 -7.30 -1.25 -3.70
C THR A 147 -7.28 -0.81 -2.23
N ASP A 148 -6.72 -1.63 -1.33
CA ASP A 148 -6.59 -1.26 0.10
C ASP A 148 -5.85 0.07 0.26
N LYS A 149 -4.74 0.25 -0.47
CA LYS A 149 -3.93 1.46 -0.40
C LYS A 149 -4.64 2.68 -0.98
N ILE A 150 -5.47 2.49 -2.00
CA ILE A 150 -6.29 3.57 -2.54
C ILE A 150 -7.34 4.02 -1.51
N TYR A 151 -8.01 3.10 -0.85
CA TYR A 151 -8.94 3.45 0.23
C TYR A 151 -8.25 4.20 1.36
N GLU A 152 -7.06 3.78 1.80
CA GLU A 152 -6.27 4.51 2.80
C GLU A 152 -5.93 5.93 2.32
N ILE A 153 -5.52 6.08 1.04
CA ILE A 153 -5.14 7.38 0.45
C ILE A 153 -6.33 8.34 0.41
N ILE A 154 -7.47 7.92 -0.11
CA ILE A 154 -8.64 8.79 -0.21
C ILE A 154 -9.14 9.22 1.17
N ILE A 155 -9.15 8.31 2.16
CA ILE A 155 -9.58 8.64 3.51
C ILE A 155 -8.60 9.62 4.17
N TYR A 156 -7.30 9.38 4.02
CA TYR A 156 -6.27 10.28 4.53
C TYR A 156 -6.40 11.67 3.91
N ALA A 157 -6.50 11.75 2.58
CA ALA A 157 -6.60 13.02 1.86
C ALA A 157 -7.82 13.84 2.31
N LEU A 158 -8.97 13.19 2.46
CA LEU A 158 -10.17 13.83 2.94
C LEU A 158 -10.02 14.32 4.39
N PHE A 159 -9.55 13.47 5.30
CA PHE A 159 -9.46 13.78 6.72
C PHE A 159 -8.44 14.87 6.99
N GLU A 160 -7.25 14.77 6.40
CA GLU A 160 -6.20 15.78 6.55
C GLU A 160 -6.64 17.15 5.99
N SER A 161 -7.23 17.16 4.80
CA SER A 161 -7.73 18.39 4.20
C SER A 161 -8.87 19.03 5.01
N LEU A 162 -9.77 18.22 5.58
CA LEU A 162 -10.87 18.73 6.39
C LEU A 162 -10.39 19.27 7.74
N VAL A 163 -9.52 18.58 8.47
CA VAL A 163 -9.02 19.08 9.75
C VAL A 163 -8.21 20.35 9.58
N SER A 164 -7.41 20.45 8.51
CA SER A 164 -6.67 21.65 8.14
C SER A 164 -7.61 22.82 7.82
N THR A 165 -8.62 22.59 6.96
CA THR A 165 -9.58 23.63 6.56
C THR A 165 -10.46 24.10 7.74
N LEU A 166 -10.88 23.16 8.60
CA LEU A 166 -11.65 23.45 9.80
C LEU A 166 -10.79 24.09 10.90
N LYS A 167 -9.46 24.14 10.72
CA LYS A 167 -8.50 24.64 11.72
C LYS A 167 -8.69 23.96 13.07
N VAL A 168 -8.78 22.63 13.04
CA VAL A 168 -8.94 21.84 14.26
C VAL A 168 -7.64 21.89 15.06
N GLU A 169 -7.74 22.16 16.35
CA GLU A 169 -6.62 22.20 17.28
C GLU A 169 -6.83 21.19 18.40
N HIS A 170 -5.75 20.68 18.96
CA HIS A 170 -5.77 19.93 20.21
C HIS A 170 -4.91 20.63 21.25
N LYS A 171 -5.39 20.61 22.48
CA LYS A 171 -4.72 21.24 23.61
C LYS A 171 -4.27 20.16 24.60
N VAL A 172 -3.00 20.20 24.98
CA VAL A 172 -2.44 19.43 26.07
C VAL A 172 -2.13 20.37 27.21
N SER A 173 -2.49 20.03 28.44
CA SER A 173 -2.20 20.87 29.60
C SER A 173 -1.92 20.03 30.84
N LEU A 174 -0.97 20.47 31.65
CA LEU A 174 -0.68 19.90 32.94
C LEU A 174 -1.67 20.45 33.96
N THR A 175 -2.47 19.61 34.58
CA THR A 175 -3.51 19.99 35.52
C THR A 175 -3.14 19.74 36.99
N ASN A 176 -2.00 19.11 37.26
CA ASN A 176 -1.52 18.84 38.59
C ASN A 176 -1.07 20.15 39.25
N THR A 177 -1.53 20.42 40.48
CA THR A 177 -1.20 21.62 41.24
C THR A 177 -0.05 21.44 42.24
N ASN A 178 0.50 20.25 42.39
CA ASN A 178 1.61 19.98 43.29
C ASN A 178 2.94 20.47 42.68
N LYS A 179 3.38 21.66 43.13
CA LYS A 179 4.58 22.30 42.60
C LYS A 179 5.86 21.50 42.86
N ASP A 180 5.96 20.79 43.98
CA ASP A 180 7.15 20.02 44.32
C ASP A 180 7.28 18.81 43.37
N LEU A 181 6.18 18.13 43.08
CA LEU A 181 6.14 17.05 42.13
C LEU A 181 6.49 17.53 40.72
N ILE A 182 5.95 18.66 40.28
CA ILE A 182 6.23 19.27 38.99
C ILE A 182 7.72 19.62 38.88
N LYS A 183 8.31 20.17 39.93
CA LYS A 183 9.73 20.52 39.97
C LYS A 183 10.62 19.28 39.94
N GLU A 184 10.27 18.25 40.71
CA GLU A 184 11.03 16.98 40.74
C GLU A 184 11.06 16.30 39.38
N PHE A 185 9.93 16.30 38.64
CA PHE A 185 9.79 15.67 37.31
C PHE A 185 9.82 16.69 36.16
N GLY A 186 10.30 17.91 36.38
CA GLY A 186 10.30 18.98 35.39
C GLY A 186 10.99 18.62 34.08
N SER A 187 12.11 17.90 34.14
CA SER A 187 12.80 17.42 32.94
C SER A 187 11.96 16.40 32.14
N PHE A 188 11.20 15.55 32.79
CA PHE A 188 10.28 14.62 32.11
C PHE A 188 9.12 15.40 31.45
N VAL A 189 8.56 16.35 32.16
CA VAL A 189 7.44 17.17 31.64
C VAL A 189 7.87 17.99 30.43
N ASP A 190 9.08 18.56 30.47
CA ASP A 190 9.64 19.32 29.35
C ASP A 190 10.06 18.42 28.18
N LEU A 191 10.92 17.43 28.40
CA LEU A 191 11.51 16.61 27.31
C LEU A 191 10.52 15.62 26.69
N VAL A 192 9.55 15.11 27.45
CA VAL A 192 8.62 14.09 26.98
C VAL A 192 7.28 14.66 26.57
N LEU A 193 6.78 15.66 27.31
CA LEU A 193 5.47 16.27 27.06
C LEU A 193 5.57 17.62 26.34
N GLY A 194 6.76 18.23 26.25
CA GLY A 194 6.95 19.54 25.65
C GLY A 194 6.32 20.67 26.46
N LEU A 195 6.08 20.45 27.77
CA LEU A 195 5.40 21.39 28.64
C LEU A 195 6.37 21.92 29.70
N ASN A 196 6.46 23.23 29.83
CA ASN A 196 7.36 23.87 30.79
C ASN A 196 6.79 25.24 31.25
N GLU A 197 7.50 25.96 32.12
CA GLU A 197 7.08 27.29 32.61
C GLU A 197 6.95 28.32 31.49
N SER A 198 7.74 28.21 30.39
CA SER A 198 7.69 29.21 29.31
C SER A 198 6.41 29.13 28.48
N ASN A 199 5.71 28.00 28.50
CA ASN A 199 4.43 27.82 27.84
C ASN A 199 3.27 27.62 28.81
N ASP A 200 3.43 28.06 30.07
CA ASP A 200 2.44 27.88 31.12
C ASP A 200 1.94 26.45 31.28
N TYR A 201 2.82 25.47 31.03
CA TYR A 201 2.49 24.06 31.06
C TYR A 201 1.33 23.68 30.14
N GLN A 202 1.20 24.33 28.97
CA GLN A 202 0.19 24.09 27.96
C GLN A 202 0.80 24.09 26.57
N SER A 203 0.27 23.25 25.68
CA SER A 203 0.57 23.25 24.25
C SER A 203 -0.74 23.23 23.47
N ILE A 204 -0.79 24.00 22.39
CA ILE A 204 -1.89 23.99 21.43
C ILE A 204 -1.27 23.73 20.07
N ASP A 205 -1.66 22.62 19.46
CA ASP A 205 -1.14 22.18 18.18
C ASP A 205 -2.28 21.95 17.18
N SER A 206 -2.03 22.25 15.91
CA SER A 206 -2.98 21.90 14.86
C SER A 206 -3.16 20.40 14.78
N ALA A 207 -4.39 19.96 14.57
CA ALA A 207 -4.69 18.54 14.36
C ALA A 207 -4.23 18.10 12.96
N HIS A 208 -3.58 16.95 12.89
CA HIS A 208 -3.11 16.33 11.67
C HIS A 208 -3.38 14.85 11.68
N PHE A 209 -3.71 14.29 10.51
CA PHE A 209 -3.70 12.86 10.25
C PHE A 209 -2.42 12.45 9.53
N PHE A 210 -2.01 11.22 9.73
CA PHE A 210 -0.82 10.61 9.12
C PHE A 210 -1.17 9.21 8.65
N ARG A 211 -0.63 8.79 7.51
CA ARG A 211 -0.72 7.38 7.10
C ARG A 211 0.34 6.57 7.84
N ALA A 212 -0.08 5.43 8.41
CA ALA A 212 0.83 4.47 9.01
C ALA A 212 1.39 3.56 7.91
N GLY A 213 2.72 3.48 7.81
CA GLY A 213 3.39 2.42 7.06
C GLY A 213 3.22 2.39 5.55
N ILE A 214 3.83 3.33 4.84
CA ILE A 214 4.01 3.20 3.39
C ILE A 214 4.77 1.90 3.03
N THR A 215 5.58 1.34 3.94
CA THR A 215 6.50 0.23 3.65
C THR A 215 6.52 -0.93 4.65
N ASN A 216 5.83 -0.89 5.78
CA ASN A 216 6.00 -1.86 6.86
C ASN A 216 4.77 -2.74 7.13
N ALA A 217 4.96 -4.06 7.01
CA ALA A 217 4.00 -5.07 7.45
C ALA A 217 3.85 -5.17 8.99
N ALA A 218 4.51 -4.28 9.75
CA ALA A 218 4.58 -4.30 11.21
C ALA A 218 3.61 -3.33 11.91
N ASP A 219 2.72 -2.67 11.18
CA ASP A 219 1.90 -1.55 11.67
C ASP A 219 0.76 -1.95 12.61
N ARG A 220 0.75 -3.21 13.08
CA ARG A 220 -0.29 -3.78 13.96
C ARG A 220 -1.72 -3.48 13.49
N GLY A 221 -1.88 -3.31 12.17
CA GLY A 221 -3.15 -3.03 11.54
C GLY A 221 -3.66 -1.60 11.69
N ILE A 222 -2.82 -0.62 11.97
CA ILE A 222 -3.19 0.80 11.94
C ILE A 222 -2.97 1.33 10.53
N ASP A 223 -4.01 1.90 9.91
CA ASP A 223 -3.92 2.47 8.57
C ASP A 223 -3.64 3.98 8.60
N LEU A 224 -4.32 4.73 9.51
CA LEU A 224 -4.01 6.12 9.79
C LEU A 224 -4.00 6.38 11.30
N TYR A 225 -3.29 7.42 11.71
CA TYR A 225 -3.33 7.95 13.07
C TYR A 225 -3.32 9.49 13.07
N ALA A 226 -3.83 10.09 14.13
CA ALA A 226 -3.78 11.53 14.31
C ALA A 226 -2.96 11.89 15.54
N ASN A 227 -2.30 13.07 15.52
CA ASN A 227 -1.59 13.60 16.68
C ASN A 227 -2.52 13.86 17.91
N SER A 228 -3.83 13.94 17.68
CA SER A 228 -4.85 13.99 18.73
C SER A 228 -5.19 12.62 19.36
N GLY A 229 -4.47 11.54 18.99
CA GLY A 229 -4.61 10.20 19.54
C GLY A 229 -5.67 9.32 18.87
N HIS A 230 -6.32 9.79 17.82
CA HIS A 230 -7.23 8.97 17.00
C HIS A 230 -6.45 8.00 16.12
N VAL A 231 -7.00 6.80 15.97
CA VAL A 231 -6.49 5.77 15.06
C VAL A 231 -7.60 5.37 14.11
N VAL A 232 -7.32 5.25 12.83
CA VAL A 232 -8.28 4.85 11.80
C VAL A 232 -7.88 3.50 11.24
N GLN A 233 -8.86 2.61 11.17
CA GLN A 233 -8.79 1.32 10.50
C GLN A 233 -9.69 1.34 9.29
N VAL A 234 -9.13 1.01 8.13
CA VAL A 234 -9.84 0.97 6.84
C VAL A 234 -10.01 -0.49 6.41
N LYS A 235 -11.23 -0.91 6.18
CA LYS A 235 -11.56 -2.26 5.72
C LYS A 235 -12.51 -2.18 4.53
N HIS A 236 -12.03 -2.52 3.33
CA HIS A 236 -12.84 -2.51 2.10
C HIS A 236 -13.88 -3.65 2.03
N VAL A 237 -14.15 -4.28 3.15
CA VAL A 237 -15.13 -5.36 3.34
C VAL A 237 -16.23 -4.95 4.31
N ASP A 238 -17.29 -5.77 4.39
CA ASP A 238 -18.32 -5.60 5.38
C ASP A 238 -17.79 -5.89 6.79
N LEU A 239 -18.18 -5.06 7.75
CA LEU A 239 -17.77 -5.22 9.13
C LEU A 239 -18.64 -6.28 9.81
N ASP A 240 -18.06 -7.41 10.07
CA ASP A 240 -18.67 -8.48 10.90
C ASP A 240 -18.02 -8.54 12.29
N SER A 241 -18.54 -9.43 13.15
CA SER A 241 -18.04 -9.62 14.51
C SER A 241 -16.58 -10.12 14.57
N LYS A 242 -16.12 -10.88 13.57
CA LYS A 242 -14.74 -11.40 13.51
C LYS A 242 -13.76 -10.28 13.16
N VAL A 243 -14.09 -9.48 12.15
CA VAL A 243 -13.28 -8.31 11.75
C VAL A 243 -13.20 -7.32 12.89
N LEU A 244 -14.32 -7.02 13.55
CA LEU A 244 -14.38 -6.14 14.71
C LEU A 244 -13.52 -6.64 15.87
N SER A 245 -13.63 -7.92 16.23
CA SER A 245 -12.82 -8.54 17.30
C SER A 245 -11.33 -8.51 16.96
N SER A 246 -10.97 -8.73 15.70
CA SER A 246 -9.59 -8.63 15.24
C SER A 246 -9.03 -7.22 15.41
N ILE A 247 -9.79 -6.20 15.03
CA ILE A 247 -9.39 -4.77 15.19
C ILE A 247 -9.23 -4.44 16.68
N GLY A 248 -10.23 -4.78 17.50
CA GLY A 248 -10.21 -4.46 18.92
C GLY A 248 -9.04 -5.12 19.68
N ASN A 249 -8.60 -6.31 19.25
CA ASN A 249 -7.47 -7.01 19.85
C ASN A 249 -6.11 -6.55 19.31
N SER A 250 -6.02 -6.09 18.06
CA SER A 250 -4.75 -5.70 17.44
C SER A 250 -4.38 -4.24 17.68
N VAL A 251 -5.36 -3.35 17.77
CA VAL A 251 -5.15 -1.90 17.88
C VAL A 251 -5.16 -1.45 19.34
N SER A 252 -4.04 -0.96 19.84
CA SER A 252 -3.93 -0.36 21.17
C SER A 252 -4.16 1.15 21.11
N SER A 253 -5.43 1.56 21.11
CA SER A 253 -5.85 2.98 21.18
C SER A 253 -7.18 3.08 21.91
N ASN A 254 -7.41 4.25 22.50
CA ASN A 254 -8.70 4.59 23.16
C ASN A 254 -9.63 5.39 22.24
N LYS A 255 -9.22 5.67 21.00
CA LYS A 255 -10.00 6.46 20.03
C LYS A 255 -9.88 5.80 18.65
N ILE A 256 -10.60 4.72 18.44
CA ILE A 256 -10.56 3.95 17.20
C ILE A 256 -11.74 4.38 16.32
N ILE A 257 -11.45 4.77 15.08
CA ILE A 257 -12.41 5.01 14.01
C ILE A 257 -12.29 3.83 13.03
N ILE A 258 -13.39 3.17 12.73
CA ILE A 258 -13.43 2.08 11.76
C ILE A 258 -14.15 2.56 10.52
N ILE A 259 -13.53 2.39 9.33
CA ILE A 259 -14.16 2.67 8.05
C ILE A 259 -14.34 1.33 7.33
N CYS A 260 -15.56 1.04 6.89
CA CYS A 260 -15.92 -0.23 6.27
C CYS A 260 -16.94 -0.06 5.13
N LYS A 261 -17.14 -1.11 4.35
CA LYS A 261 -18.11 -1.09 3.25
C LYS A 261 -19.53 -0.94 3.79
N THR A 262 -19.97 -1.90 4.58
CA THR A 262 -21.27 -1.86 5.28
C THR A 262 -21.16 -2.52 6.66
N TYR A 263 -22.17 -2.35 7.50
CA TYR A 263 -22.31 -3.07 8.75
C TYR A 263 -23.77 -3.11 9.22
N GLN A 264 -24.10 -4.17 9.97
CA GLN A 264 -25.40 -4.28 10.63
C GLN A 264 -25.33 -3.60 11.99
N LYS A 265 -25.93 -2.43 12.09
CA LYS A 265 -25.82 -1.52 13.25
C LYS A 265 -26.09 -2.24 14.58
N ASP A 266 -27.23 -2.91 14.72
CA ASP A 266 -27.64 -3.54 15.98
C ASP A 266 -26.70 -4.69 16.36
N THR A 267 -26.31 -5.52 15.39
CA THR A 267 -25.38 -6.64 15.61
C THR A 267 -24.02 -6.13 16.08
N ILE A 268 -23.49 -5.12 15.42
CA ILE A 268 -22.16 -4.56 15.74
C ILE A 268 -22.17 -3.83 17.08
N HIS A 269 -23.21 -3.05 17.39
CA HIS A 269 -23.35 -2.41 18.70
C HIS A 269 -23.40 -3.43 19.85
N ASN A 270 -24.11 -4.54 19.67
CA ASN A 270 -24.15 -5.62 20.66
C ASN A 270 -22.75 -6.24 20.86
N VAL A 271 -22.02 -6.51 19.78
CA VAL A 271 -20.66 -7.07 19.85
C VAL A 271 -19.68 -6.10 20.51
N VAL A 272 -19.74 -4.82 20.17
CA VAL A 272 -18.92 -3.75 20.80
C VAL A 272 -19.15 -3.71 22.32
N SER A 273 -20.40 -3.81 22.73
CA SER A 273 -20.77 -3.83 24.15
C SER A 273 -20.29 -5.09 24.86
N GLN A 274 -20.51 -6.28 24.26
CA GLN A 274 -20.11 -7.58 24.82
C GLN A 274 -18.59 -7.73 24.96
N LEU A 275 -17.82 -7.20 24.01
CA LEU A 275 -16.36 -7.27 24.01
C LEU A 275 -15.70 -6.16 24.83
N GLY A 276 -16.47 -5.25 25.41
CA GLY A 276 -15.95 -4.13 26.20
C GLY A 276 -15.21 -3.07 25.36
N PHE A 277 -15.45 -3.02 24.05
CA PHE A 277 -14.80 -2.06 23.15
C PHE A 277 -15.53 -0.71 23.08
N GLY A 278 -16.67 -0.54 23.78
CA GLY A 278 -17.51 0.65 23.71
C GLY A 278 -16.81 1.95 24.08
N THR A 279 -15.81 1.90 24.95
CA THR A 279 -15.00 3.06 25.34
C THR A 279 -13.85 3.34 24.37
N ARG A 280 -13.51 2.40 23.50
CA ARG A 280 -12.35 2.52 22.59
C ARG A 280 -12.76 2.80 21.14
N ILE A 281 -13.91 2.29 20.69
CA ILE A 281 -14.41 2.56 19.35
C ILE A 281 -15.23 3.84 19.38
N GLN A 282 -14.68 4.90 18.80
CA GLN A 282 -15.33 6.20 18.74
C GLN A 282 -16.45 6.23 17.69
N SER A 283 -16.19 5.67 16.50
CA SER A 283 -17.18 5.65 15.42
C SER A 283 -16.91 4.54 14.42
N ILE A 284 -17.98 4.14 13.72
CA ILE A 284 -17.94 3.25 12.56
C ILE A 284 -18.59 4.00 11.41
N ILE A 285 -17.85 4.17 10.33
CA ILE A 285 -18.19 4.99 9.18
C ILE A 285 -18.24 4.10 7.94
N THR A 286 -19.28 4.20 7.13
CA THR A 286 -19.36 3.48 5.86
C THR A 286 -18.65 4.25 4.73
N PHE A 287 -18.22 3.56 3.68
CA PHE A 287 -17.68 4.25 2.49
C PHE A 287 -18.72 5.15 1.83
N GLU A 288 -19.99 4.78 1.86
CA GLU A 288 -21.08 5.66 1.38
C GLU A 288 -21.01 7.02 2.08
N LYS A 289 -20.78 7.04 3.40
CA LYS A 289 -20.63 8.29 4.15
C LYS A 289 -19.36 9.06 3.78
N VAL A 290 -18.26 8.36 3.52
CA VAL A 290 -17.02 8.97 3.02
C VAL A 290 -17.27 9.61 1.63
N TYR A 291 -17.97 8.92 0.74
CA TYR A 291 -18.33 9.43 -0.57
C TYR A 291 -19.27 10.64 -0.51
N ASP A 292 -20.21 10.65 0.43
CA ASP A 292 -21.02 11.85 0.71
C ASP A 292 -20.16 13.05 1.09
N TRP A 293 -19.16 12.87 1.94
CA TRP A 293 -18.26 13.95 2.31
C TRP A 293 -17.40 14.42 1.13
N TYR A 294 -16.95 13.51 0.28
CA TYR A 294 -16.28 13.85 -0.98
C TYR A 294 -17.19 14.67 -1.89
N ARG A 295 -18.44 14.25 -2.06
CA ARG A 295 -19.43 15.00 -2.86
C ARG A 295 -19.61 16.41 -2.32
N VAL A 296 -19.76 16.59 -1.01
CA VAL A 296 -19.83 17.91 -0.38
C VAL A 296 -18.55 18.72 -0.58
N ALA A 297 -17.37 18.09 -0.47
CA ALA A 297 -16.09 18.77 -0.65
C ALA A 297 -15.87 19.25 -2.10
N PHE A 298 -16.42 18.55 -3.09
CA PHE A 298 -16.23 18.85 -4.52
C PHE A 298 -17.36 19.68 -5.16
N THR A 299 -18.57 19.67 -4.58
CA THR A 299 -19.72 20.40 -5.13
C THR A 299 -20.36 21.39 -4.17
N GLY A 300 -19.91 21.40 -2.92
CA GLY A 300 -20.45 22.28 -1.90
C GLY A 300 -19.86 23.69 -1.94
N ARG A 301 -20.29 24.52 -0.99
CA ARG A 301 -19.94 25.95 -0.92
C ARG A 301 -18.43 26.23 -0.84
N TYR A 302 -17.64 25.30 -0.33
CA TYR A 302 -16.18 25.45 -0.16
C TYR A 302 -15.37 24.63 -1.15
N SER A 303 -16.00 24.14 -2.23
CA SER A 303 -15.34 23.28 -3.22
C SER A 303 -14.14 23.92 -3.90
N GLU A 304 -14.19 25.23 -4.16
CA GLU A 304 -13.06 25.95 -4.78
C GLU A 304 -11.76 25.91 -3.96
N SER A 305 -11.86 25.78 -2.64
CA SER A 305 -10.68 25.66 -1.76
C SER A 305 -10.36 24.21 -1.37
N LEU A 306 -11.38 23.39 -1.13
CA LEU A 306 -11.22 22.02 -0.63
C LEU A 306 -10.80 21.04 -1.72
N SER A 307 -11.43 21.10 -2.91
CA SER A 307 -11.16 20.11 -3.93
C SER A 307 -9.71 20.15 -4.46
N PRO A 308 -9.06 21.31 -4.71
CA PRO A 308 -7.66 21.32 -5.10
C PRO A 308 -6.72 20.80 -4.00
N MET A 309 -7.03 21.10 -2.72
CA MET A 309 -6.24 20.60 -1.59
C MET A 309 -6.31 19.08 -1.50
N ILE A 310 -7.51 18.50 -1.55
CA ILE A 310 -7.71 17.04 -1.52
C ILE A 310 -7.00 16.37 -2.70
N LEU A 311 -7.14 16.90 -3.92
CA LEU A 311 -6.48 16.35 -5.10
C LEU A 311 -4.96 16.41 -4.99
N THR A 312 -4.40 17.49 -4.46
CA THR A 312 -2.96 17.60 -4.22
C THR A 312 -2.48 16.51 -3.28
N VAL A 313 -3.17 16.32 -2.15
CA VAL A 313 -2.83 15.27 -1.18
C VAL A 313 -2.96 13.88 -1.80
N ILE A 314 -4.03 13.60 -2.56
CA ILE A 314 -4.18 12.33 -3.27
C ILE A 314 -2.99 12.08 -4.21
N GLN A 315 -2.61 13.08 -5.02
CA GLN A 315 -1.51 12.95 -5.98
C GLN A 315 -0.18 12.69 -5.29
N GLU A 316 0.13 13.44 -4.23
CA GLU A 316 1.35 13.23 -3.43
C GLU A 316 1.40 11.82 -2.82
N GLN A 317 0.30 11.37 -2.23
CA GLN A 317 0.24 10.06 -1.61
C GLN A 317 0.32 8.91 -2.62
N ILE A 318 -0.26 9.09 -3.80
CA ILE A 318 -0.13 8.14 -4.91
C ILE A 318 1.32 8.02 -5.36
N LEU A 319 2.02 9.15 -5.55
CA LEU A 319 3.43 9.15 -5.96
C LEU A 319 4.34 8.50 -4.92
N LEU A 320 3.99 8.61 -3.62
CA LEU A 320 4.71 7.94 -2.54
C LEU A 320 4.45 6.42 -2.50
N GLU A 321 3.22 5.99 -2.82
CA GLU A 321 2.81 4.59 -2.72
C GLU A 321 3.13 3.80 -4.00
N PHE A 322 2.97 4.43 -5.16
CA PHE A 322 3.04 3.76 -6.46
C PHE A 322 4.18 4.32 -7.30
N PRO A 323 5.22 3.53 -7.55
CA PRO A 323 6.30 3.94 -8.45
C PRO A 323 5.78 4.07 -9.88
N ILE A 324 6.19 5.13 -10.57
CA ILE A 324 5.86 5.35 -11.98
C ILE A 324 6.99 4.81 -12.84
N LEU A 325 6.65 3.94 -13.78
CA LEU A 325 7.58 3.42 -14.77
C LEU A 325 7.85 4.48 -15.85
N ASP A 326 9.13 4.73 -16.14
CA ASP A 326 9.54 5.43 -17.37
C ASP A 326 9.48 4.46 -18.54
N ASN A 327 8.52 4.71 -19.47
CA ASN A 327 8.28 3.80 -20.59
C ASN A 327 9.38 3.84 -21.64
N ASP A 328 10.06 4.97 -21.84
CA ASP A 328 11.04 5.09 -22.92
C ASP A 328 12.32 4.30 -22.61
N ASP A 329 12.83 4.45 -21.40
CA ASP A 329 13.98 3.69 -20.92
C ASP A 329 13.68 2.17 -20.87
N PHE A 330 12.46 1.82 -20.44
CA PHE A 330 12.05 0.44 -20.34
C PHE A 330 11.85 -0.21 -21.71
N ASN A 331 11.29 0.49 -22.69
CA ASN A 331 11.15 0.02 -24.06
C ASN A 331 12.51 -0.25 -24.71
N SER A 332 13.49 0.61 -24.46
CA SER A 332 14.88 0.40 -24.91
C SER A 332 15.45 -0.89 -24.33
N PHE A 333 15.34 -1.08 -23.01
CA PHE A 333 15.75 -2.31 -22.34
C PHE A 333 15.03 -3.56 -22.87
N TYR A 334 13.72 -3.50 -23.13
CA TYR A 334 12.92 -4.61 -23.66
C TYR A 334 13.39 -5.03 -25.06
N ASN A 335 13.67 -4.05 -25.91
CA ASN A 335 14.17 -4.28 -27.27
C ASN A 335 15.63 -4.77 -27.31
N GLU A 336 16.51 -4.24 -26.46
CA GLU A 336 17.90 -4.69 -26.34
C GLU A 336 18.01 -6.17 -25.93
N ARG A 337 17.06 -6.67 -25.16
CA ARG A 337 16.98 -8.08 -24.79
C ARG A 337 16.34 -8.99 -25.86
N GLY A 338 15.89 -8.39 -26.98
CA GLY A 338 15.30 -9.08 -28.12
C GLY A 338 13.84 -9.52 -27.91
N TYR A 339 13.16 -8.97 -26.91
CA TYR A 339 11.80 -9.38 -26.55
C TYR A 339 10.73 -8.89 -27.53
N GLY A 340 10.96 -7.75 -28.19
CA GLY A 340 9.99 -7.14 -29.12
C GLY A 340 9.62 -8.00 -30.34
N ASN A 341 10.44 -8.99 -30.67
CA ASN A 341 10.22 -9.87 -31.80
C ASN A 341 9.52 -11.19 -31.43
N LEU A 342 9.19 -11.42 -30.17
CA LEU A 342 8.62 -12.66 -29.67
C LEU A 342 7.09 -12.62 -29.74
N ASN A 343 6.48 -13.68 -30.24
CA ASN A 343 5.03 -13.84 -30.26
C ASN A 343 4.54 -14.42 -28.91
N LEU A 344 4.09 -13.54 -28.02
CA LEU A 344 3.61 -13.94 -26.69
C LEU A 344 2.25 -14.67 -26.73
N ASP A 345 1.46 -14.51 -27.78
CA ASP A 345 0.17 -15.20 -27.93
C ASP A 345 0.35 -16.73 -28.14
N SER A 346 1.56 -17.14 -28.46
CA SER A 346 1.91 -18.59 -28.56
C SER A 346 2.02 -19.27 -27.18
N LEU A 347 2.12 -18.49 -26.10
CA LEU A 347 1.98 -18.99 -24.74
C LEU A 347 0.48 -19.11 -24.43
N ASP A 348 -0.03 -20.33 -24.45
CA ASP A 348 -1.43 -20.66 -24.08
C ASP A 348 -1.63 -20.47 -22.55
N LEU A 349 -1.58 -19.18 -22.07
CA LEU A 349 -1.57 -18.75 -20.66
C LEU A 349 -2.80 -17.92 -20.29
#